data_5fd9bf157cc62ffd4bd72511e3082944
#
_entry.id   5fd9bf157cc62ffd4bd72511e3082944
#
_cell.length_a   1.000
_cell.length_b   1.000
_cell.length_c   1.000
_cell.angle_alpha   90.00
_cell.angle_beta   90.00
_cell.angle_gamma   90.00
#
_symmetry.space_group_name_H-M   'P 1'
#
loop_
_entity.id
_entity.type
_entity.pdbx_description
1 polymer ?
#
loop_
_entity_poly.entity_id
_entity_poly.type
_entity_poly.pdbx_seq_one_letter_code
_entity_poly.pdbx_strand_id
1 'polypeptide(L)'
;VDLFRKARSRRSGMSTTKPSKLKEIIPIFTGPWAGKPPGFGQVDTVVHCGASLEGNMAFTVNWTDVATLWGKRRIQWNKGQLATRASLSVIKEKLPFPMRGAHPDTGSEFINWHIKDWCEANQVELTRSRPYHKDDNAYVEQKNGHIVRRFLGYTRIDCQAALPAMNDLYEVLDQYLNHFVPSRKCLEKVRIGSRYRKQYDKAQTPYQRVLTHLSIPEDVKANLRREYGQLNPLLLKRQVDMLIARAFKIQHDCGNPRSS
;
A
#
# COMPACT_ATOMS: atom_id res chain seq x y z
N VAL A 1 43.62 -21.94 -34.37
CA VAL A 1 42.22 -21.66 -33.99
C VAL A 1 42.06 -21.36 -32.48
N ASP A 2 43.08 -20.79 -31.81
CA ASP A 2 43.03 -20.56 -30.34
C ASP A 2 43.50 -19.15 -29.92
N LEU A 3 43.26 -18.15 -30.75
CA LEU A 3 43.69 -16.77 -30.48
C LEU A 3 42.64 -15.86 -29.86
N PHE A 4 41.43 -16.37 -29.54
CA PHE A 4 40.33 -15.57 -28.95
C PHE A 4 39.86 -15.97 -27.57
N ARG A 5 40.57 -16.86 -26.86
CA ARG A 5 40.39 -17.09 -25.44
C ARG A 5 41.32 -16.21 -24.60
N LYS A 6 41.34 -14.91 -24.81
CA LYS A 6 41.84 -13.99 -23.81
C LYS A 6 40.91 -14.10 -22.60
N ALA A 7 41.47 -14.61 -21.52
CA ALA A 7 40.84 -14.73 -20.23
C ALA A 7 40.01 -13.47 -19.93
N ARG A 8 38.68 -13.61 -19.79
CA ARG A 8 37.86 -12.61 -19.12
C ARG A 8 38.46 -12.47 -17.72
N SER A 9 39.21 -11.40 -17.51
CA SER A 9 39.70 -11.07 -16.18
C SER A 9 38.47 -11.01 -15.30
N ARG A 10 38.36 -11.93 -14.33
CA ARG A 10 37.39 -11.78 -13.25
C ARG A 10 37.67 -10.42 -12.66
N ARG A 11 36.69 -9.50 -12.75
CA ARG A 11 36.73 -8.25 -12.02
C ARG A 11 36.72 -8.61 -10.53
N SER A 12 37.91 -8.85 -9.96
CA SER A 12 38.13 -8.87 -8.53
C SER A 12 38.00 -7.42 -8.09
N GLY A 13 36.94 -7.10 -7.36
CA GLY A 13 36.76 -5.75 -6.81
C GLY A 13 35.38 -5.13 -6.92
N MET A 14 34.37 -5.79 -7.49
CA MET A 14 33.00 -5.40 -7.17
C MET A 14 32.71 -5.92 -5.76
N SER A 15 32.80 -5.01 -4.77
CA SER A 15 32.23 -5.29 -3.46
C SER A 15 30.78 -5.63 -3.71
N THR A 16 30.40 -6.89 -3.45
CA THR A 16 29.01 -7.22 -3.24
C THR A 16 28.52 -6.26 -2.17
N THR A 17 27.54 -5.41 -2.50
CA THR A 17 26.89 -4.54 -1.52
C THR A 17 26.53 -5.42 -0.34
N LYS A 18 27.19 -5.21 0.80
CA LYS A 18 26.94 -6.02 2.00
C LYS A 18 25.42 -5.95 2.25
N PRO A 19 24.74 -7.07 2.54
CA PRO A 19 23.35 -7.06 2.90
C PRO A 19 23.14 -5.98 3.96
N SER A 20 22.17 -5.09 3.76
CA SER A 20 21.91 -4.03 4.72
C SER A 20 21.71 -4.67 6.09
N LYS A 21 22.48 -4.27 7.11
CA LYS A 21 22.30 -4.71 8.51
C LYS A 21 20.85 -4.52 9.00
N LEU A 22 20.11 -3.62 8.37
CA LEU A 22 18.67 -3.39 8.62
C LEU A 22 17.80 -4.63 8.41
N LYS A 23 18.14 -5.50 7.45
CA LYS A 23 17.40 -6.76 7.25
C LYS A 23 17.61 -7.74 8.41
N GLU A 24 18.67 -7.57 9.20
CA GLU A 24 18.92 -8.37 10.41
C GLU A 24 18.19 -7.76 11.62
N ILE A 25 18.07 -6.43 11.67
CA ILE A 25 17.46 -5.68 12.78
C ILE A 25 15.93 -5.68 12.69
N ILE A 26 15.36 -5.50 11.49
CA ILE A 26 13.89 -5.47 11.31
C ILE A 26 13.37 -6.90 11.31
N PRO A 27 12.52 -7.28 12.30
CA PRO A 27 12.07 -8.65 12.46
C PRO A 27 11.16 -9.09 11.31
N ILE A 28 11.31 -10.35 10.92
CA ILE A 28 10.35 -11.02 10.03
C ILE A 28 9.11 -11.37 10.84
N PHE A 29 7.94 -11.07 10.29
CA PHE A 29 6.66 -11.51 10.86
C PHE A 29 5.88 -12.30 9.79
N THR A 30 5.46 -13.50 10.13
CA THR A 30 4.76 -14.42 9.21
C THR A 30 3.31 -14.70 9.62
N GLY A 31 2.81 -13.97 10.59
CA GLY A 31 1.51 -14.21 11.19
C GLY A 31 1.58 -15.13 12.42
N PRO A 32 0.46 -15.53 12.98
CA PRO A 32 -0.88 -15.23 12.49
C PRO A 32 -1.27 -13.74 12.66
N TRP A 33 -2.00 -13.21 11.69
CA TRP A 33 -2.58 -11.86 11.77
C TRP A 33 -3.83 -11.81 12.64
N ALA A 34 -4.42 -12.98 12.90
CA ALA A 34 -5.53 -13.11 13.85
C ALA A 34 -5.09 -12.66 15.24
N GLY A 35 -5.89 -11.79 15.86
CA GLY A 35 -5.59 -11.22 17.18
C GLY A 35 -4.73 -9.95 17.20
N LYS A 36 -4.11 -9.53 16.08
CA LYS A 36 -3.52 -8.19 16.00
C LYS A 36 -4.63 -7.14 16.09
N PRO A 37 -4.53 -6.15 17.00
CA PRO A 37 -5.53 -5.10 17.11
C PRO A 37 -5.48 -4.15 15.90
N PRO A 38 -6.54 -3.33 15.68
CA PRO A 38 -6.53 -2.27 14.69
C PRO A 38 -5.33 -1.33 14.84
N GLY A 39 -4.80 -0.89 13.71
CA GLY A 39 -3.59 -0.09 13.64
C GLY A 39 -2.38 -0.85 13.13
N PHE A 40 -2.41 -2.18 13.05
CA PHE A 40 -1.38 -2.98 12.38
C PHE A 40 -1.74 -3.14 10.90
N GLY A 41 -0.94 -2.53 10.02
CA GLY A 41 -1.22 -2.53 8.60
C GLY A 41 -0.10 -3.14 7.75
N GLN A 42 -0.50 -3.81 6.69
CA GLN A 42 0.39 -4.18 5.61
C GLN A 42 0.59 -3.00 4.68
N VAL A 43 1.80 -2.83 4.17
CA VAL A 43 2.19 -1.71 3.30
C VAL A 43 2.80 -2.25 2.02
N ASP A 44 2.44 -1.63 0.90
CA ASP A 44 3.04 -1.94 -0.39
C ASP A 44 3.02 -0.73 -1.33
N THR A 45 3.83 -0.77 -2.39
CA THR A 45 3.84 0.25 -3.42
C THR A 45 3.36 -0.32 -4.75
N VAL A 46 2.48 0.43 -5.43
CA VAL A 46 2.03 0.13 -6.79
C VAL A 46 2.70 1.11 -7.76
N VAL A 47 3.51 0.59 -8.66
CA VAL A 47 4.15 1.38 -9.72
C VAL A 47 3.16 1.72 -10.82
N HIS A 48 3.17 2.97 -11.31
CA HIS A 48 2.38 3.42 -12.45
C HIS A 48 3.28 3.62 -13.67
N CYS A 49 3.79 2.52 -14.21
CA CYS A 49 4.81 2.52 -15.27
C CYS A 49 4.26 2.35 -16.71
N GLY A 50 2.99 1.98 -16.86
CA GLY A 50 2.51 1.59 -18.20
C GLY A 50 3.27 0.38 -18.74
N ALA A 51 3.66 0.47 -20.00
CA ALA A 51 4.41 -0.58 -20.70
C ALA A 51 5.93 -0.56 -20.44
N SER A 52 6.48 0.49 -19.80
CA SER A 52 7.92 0.64 -19.59
C SER A 52 8.26 1.09 -18.18
N LEU A 53 9.34 0.52 -17.61
CA LEU A 53 9.91 0.93 -16.32
C LEU A 53 10.93 2.07 -16.45
N GLU A 54 11.23 2.53 -17.67
CA GLU A 54 12.21 3.57 -17.90
C GLU A 54 11.70 4.95 -17.45
N GLY A 55 12.62 5.80 -17.00
CA GLY A 55 12.35 7.17 -16.61
C GLY A 55 11.62 7.30 -15.27
N ASN A 56 11.15 8.51 -15.00
CA ASN A 56 10.45 8.84 -13.78
C ASN A 56 8.95 8.55 -13.89
N MET A 57 8.35 8.11 -12.80
CA MET A 57 6.93 7.81 -12.72
C MET A 57 6.42 7.86 -11.28
N ALA A 58 5.12 7.89 -11.15
CA ALA A 58 4.46 7.88 -9.85
C ALA A 58 4.32 6.46 -9.26
N PHE A 59 4.24 6.43 -7.93
CA PHE A 59 4.02 5.21 -7.13
C PHE A 59 2.90 5.48 -6.13
N THR A 60 1.96 4.54 -5.99
CA THR A 60 0.98 4.60 -4.91
C THR A 60 1.46 3.79 -3.72
N VAL A 61 1.64 4.43 -2.58
CA VAL A 61 1.78 3.77 -1.28
C VAL A 61 0.39 3.39 -0.79
N ASN A 62 0.18 2.12 -0.52
CA ASN A 62 -1.07 1.57 0.01
C ASN A 62 -0.80 0.96 1.38
N TRP A 63 -1.51 1.43 2.41
CA TRP A 63 -1.53 0.86 3.75
C TRP A 63 -2.90 0.26 4.01
N THR A 64 -2.95 -0.98 4.50
CA THR A 64 -4.20 -1.69 4.78
C THR A 64 -4.16 -2.34 6.15
N ASP A 65 -5.06 -1.93 7.04
CA ASP A 65 -5.22 -2.52 8.38
C ASP A 65 -5.65 -3.98 8.31
N VAL A 66 -4.96 -4.85 9.01
CA VAL A 66 -5.22 -6.30 8.94
C VAL A 66 -6.43 -6.73 9.75
N ALA A 67 -6.81 -5.98 10.78
CA ALA A 67 -7.97 -6.28 11.61
C ALA A 67 -9.28 -5.86 10.94
N THR A 68 -9.33 -4.63 10.47
CA THR A 68 -10.56 -3.99 9.98
C THR A 68 -10.64 -3.90 8.46
N LEU A 69 -9.54 -4.13 7.73
CA LEU A 69 -9.39 -3.89 6.30
C LEU A 69 -9.54 -2.41 5.91
N TRP A 70 -9.42 -1.50 6.90
CA TRP A 70 -9.37 -0.07 6.63
C TRP A 70 -8.15 0.25 5.77
N GLY A 71 -8.36 0.94 4.67
CA GLY A 71 -7.29 1.27 3.73
C GLY A 71 -7.07 2.77 3.60
N LYS A 72 -5.82 3.17 3.50
CA LYS A 72 -5.40 4.53 3.12
C LYS A 72 -4.32 4.47 2.06
N ARG A 73 -4.42 5.37 1.07
CA ARG A 73 -3.52 5.43 -0.08
C ARG A 73 -3.00 6.83 -0.29
N ARG A 74 -1.79 6.90 -0.84
CA ARG A 74 -1.20 8.14 -1.27
C ARG A 74 -0.32 7.90 -2.50
N ILE A 75 -0.48 8.71 -3.53
CA ILE A 75 0.42 8.69 -4.68
C ILE A 75 1.58 9.67 -4.44
N GLN A 76 2.78 9.24 -4.82
CA GLN A 76 4.02 9.99 -4.67
C GLN A 76 4.83 9.95 -5.96
N TRP A 77 5.73 10.94 -6.11
CA TRP A 77 6.71 10.93 -7.17
C TRP A 77 7.90 10.07 -6.79
N ASN A 78 8.28 9.17 -7.67
CA ASN A 78 9.34 8.17 -7.50
C ASN A 78 9.17 7.21 -6.30
N LYS A 79 10.14 6.30 -6.15
CA LYS A 79 10.22 5.27 -5.11
C LYS A 79 11.25 5.64 -4.02
N GLY A 80 11.45 6.93 -3.79
CA GLY A 80 12.46 7.42 -2.84
C GLY A 80 12.06 7.22 -1.38
N GLN A 81 13.06 6.97 -0.52
CA GLN A 81 12.85 6.72 0.91
C GLN A 81 12.19 7.90 1.63
N LEU A 82 12.58 9.14 1.30
CA LEU A 82 11.98 10.34 1.88
C LEU A 82 10.54 10.56 1.42
N ALA A 83 10.25 10.30 0.14
CA ALA A 83 8.90 10.37 -0.39
C ALA A 83 7.98 9.33 0.28
N THR A 84 8.48 8.12 0.48
CA THR A 84 7.76 7.03 1.16
C THR A 84 7.50 7.38 2.63
N ARG A 85 8.49 7.95 3.34
CA ARG A 85 8.31 8.45 4.70
C ARG A 85 7.23 9.52 4.77
N ALA A 86 7.27 10.52 3.88
CA ALA A 86 6.26 11.58 3.82
C ALA A 86 4.86 11.02 3.54
N SER A 87 4.75 10.04 2.64
CA SER A 87 3.48 9.36 2.36
C SER A 87 2.94 8.60 3.56
N LEU A 88 3.79 7.87 4.29
CA LEU A 88 3.39 7.17 5.52
C LEU A 88 2.98 8.14 6.63
N SER A 89 3.63 9.30 6.77
CA SER A 89 3.23 10.34 7.72
C SER A 89 1.81 10.83 7.45
N VAL A 90 1.50 11.19 6.20
CA VAL A 90 0.14 11.62 5.81
C VAL A 90 -0.88 10.51 6.00
N ILE A 91 -0.54 9.26 5.64
CA ILE A 91 -1.43 8.11 5.87
C ILE A 91 -1.73 7.97 7.37
N LYS A 92 -0.69 8.03 8.24
CA LYS A 92 -0.85 7.91 9.69
C LYS A 92 -1.78 8.98 10.27
N GLU A 93 -1.62 10.23 9.85
CA GLU A 93 -2.45 11.36 10.32
C GLU A 93 -3.93 11.23 9.94
N LYS A 94 -4.21 10.55 8.82
CA LYS A 94 -5.57 10.39 8.27
C LYS A 94 -6.26 9.09 8.67
N LEU A 95 -5.65 8.27 9.50
CA LEU A 95 -6.30 7.09 10.07
C LEU A 95 -7.25 7.49 11.20
N PRO A 96 -8.42 6.85 11.33
CA PRO A 96 -9.35 7.14 12.43
C PRO A 96 -8.89 6.58 13.78
N PHE A 97 -7.88 5.73 13.78
CA PHE A 97 -7.27 5.13 14.97
C PHE A 97 -5.73 5.14 14.84
N PRO A 98 -4.99 5.04 15.94
CA PRO A 98 -3.53 5.09 15.91
C PRO A 98 -2.91 4.02 15.01
N MET A 99 -1.98 4.41 14.13
CA MET A 99 -1.11 3.46 13.44
C MET A 99 -0.15 2.84 14.45
N ARG A 100 -0.24 1.53 14.63
CA ARG A 100 0.56 0.75 15.60
C ARG A 100 1.65 -0.07 14.92
N GLY A 101 1.47 -0.40 13.65
CA GLY A 101 2.42 -1.22 12.92
C GLY A 101 2.38 -0.99 11.41
N ALA A 102 3.55 -1.15 10.80
CA ALA A 102 3.75 -1.16 9.37
C ALA A 102 4.50 -2.43 8.97
N HIS A 103 3.90 -3.21 8.09
CA HIS A 103 4.46 -4.47 7.60
C HIS A 103 4.60 -4.43 6.08
N PRO A 104 5.71 -3.89 5.57
CA PRO A 104 6.03 -3.94 4.15
C PRO A 104 6.62 -5.29 3.72
N ASP A 105 6.81 -5.41 2.43
CA ASP A 105 7.73 -6.38 1.85
C ASP A 105 9.21 -6.03 2.15
N THR A 106 10.15 -6.64 1.43
CA THR A 106 11.59 -6.38 1.61
C THR A 106 12.13 -5.28 0.70
N GLY A 107 11.25 -4.45 0.12
CA GLY A 107 11.61 -3.36 -0.77
C GLY A 107 12.49 -2.29 -0.09
N SER A 108 13.46 -1.76 -0.82
CA SER A 108 14.42 -0.77 -0.29
C SER A 108 13.76 0.57 0.06
N GLU A 109 12.60 0.85 -0.50
CA GLU A 109 11.77 2.01 -0.14
C GLU A 109 11.25 1.98 1.28
N PHE A 110 11.09 0.78 1.84
CA PHE A 110 10.62 0.55 3.21
C PHE A 110 11.74 0.10 4.15
N ILE A 111 12.66 -0.74 3.68
CA ILE A 111 13.74 -1.29 4.50
C ILE A 111 14.96 -0.38 4.42
N ASN A 112 14.85 0.77 5.10
CA ASN A 112 15.89 1.80 5.19
C ASN A 112 15.84 2.53 6.55
N TRP A 113 16.91 3.27 6.88
CA TRP A 113 17.02 4.00 8.13
C TRP A 113 15.96 5.07 8.31
N HIS A 114 15.59 5.80 7.24
CA HIS A 114 14.58 6.87 7.34
C HIS A 114 13.20 6.34 7.77
N ILE A 115 12.83 5.15 7.30
CA ILE A 115 11.56 4.51 7.68
C ILE A 115 11.68 3.91 9.09
N LYS A 116 12.82 3.26 9.41
CA LYS A 116 13.04 2.70 10.74
C LYS A 116 12.97 3.78 11.81
N ASP A 117 13.75 4.86 11.65
CA ASP A 117 13.79 5.97 12.61
C ASP A 117 12.43 6.67 12.73
N TRP A 118 11.71 6.82 11.59
CA TRP A 118 10.36 7.35 11.60
C TRP A 118 9.39 6.45 12.37
N CYS A 119 9.46 5.14 12.19
CA CYS A 119 8.64 4.19 12.92
C CYS A 119 8.92 4.26 14.42
N GLU A 120 10.17 4.29 14.83
CA GLU A 120 10.57 4.42 16.25
C GLU A 120 10.08 5.73 16.86
N ALA A 121 10.29 6.87 16.20
CA ALA A 121 9.82 8.18 16.64
C ALA A 121 8.30 8.28 16.76
N ASN A 122 7.56 7.50 15.98
CA ASN A 122 6.10 7.49 15.96
C ASN A 122 5.48 6.31 16.72
N GLN A 123 6.27 5.49 17.42
CA GLN A 123 5.82 4.30 18.14
C GLN A 123 5.08 3.29 17.24
N VAL A 124 5.53 3.16 15.99
CA VAL A 124 5.01 2.21 15.00
C VAL A 124 5.93 0.99 14.94
N GLU A 125 5.41 -0.19 15.22
CA GLU A 125 6.15 -1.46 15.08
C GLU A 125 6.47 -1.71 13.60
N LEU A 126 7.74 -1.74 13.25
CA LEU A 126 8.19 -2.08 11.91
C LEU A 126 8.56 -3.55 11.84
N THR A 127 7.84 -4.31 11.03
CA THR A 127 8.16 -5.70 10.70
C THR A 127 8.27 -5.86 9.18
N ARG A 128 8.69 -7.01 8.70
CA ARG A 128 8.77 -7.28 7.26
C ARG A 128 8.34 -8.70 6.92
N SER A 129 7.90 -8.92 5.68
CA SER A 129 7.61 -10.24 5.14
C SER A 129 8.91 -11.01 4.84
N ARG A 130 8.78 -12.32 4.67
CA ARG A 130 9.85 -13.15 4.13
C ARG A 130 10.10 -12.82 2.66
N PRO A 131 11.36 -12.85 2.20
CA PRO A 131 11.65 -12.75 0.77
C PRO A 131 10.90 -13.82 -0.03
N TYR A 132 10.29 -13.43 -1.16
CA TYR A 132 9.58 -14.32 -2.10
C TYR A 132 8.34 -15.04 -1.54
N HIS A 133 7.81 -14.65 -0.38
CA HIS A 133 6.58 -15.19 0.20
C HIS A 133 5.41 -14.20 0.08
N LYS A 134 4.68 -14.24 -1.06
CA LYS A 134 3.54 -13.37 -1.33
C LYS A 134 2.39 -13.48 -0.32
N ASP A 135 2.21 -14.64 0.29
CA ASP A 135 1.15 -14.85 1.29
C ASP A 135 1.33 -14.00 2.55
N ASP A 136 2.54 -13.52 2.84
CA ASP A 136 2.81 -12.71 4.03
C ASP A 136 2.17 -11.30 3.94
N ASN A 137 1.95 -10.78 2.70
CA ASN A 137 1.35 -9.46 2.42
C ASN A 137 -0.01 -9.53 1.70
N ALA A 138 -0.75 -10.62 1.86
CA ALA A 138 -1.95 -10.92 1.09
C ALA A 138 -3.07 -9.86 1.18
N TYR A 139 -3.22 -9.17 2.32
CA TYR A 139 -4.26 -8.15 2.49
C TYR A 139 -4.01 -6.92 1.62
N VAL A 140 -2.78 -6.39 1.62
CA VAL A 140 -2.45 -5.21 0.81
C VAL A 140 -2.35 -5.56 -0.67
N GLU A 141 -1.80 -6.73 -1.03
CA GLU A 141 -1.74 -7.18 -2.42
C GLU A 141 -3.13 -7.31 -3.06
N GLN A 142 -4.10 -7.86 -2.32
CA GLN A 142 -5.50 -7.91 -2.78
C GLN A 142 -6.04 -6.50 -3.04
N LYS A 143 -5.75 -5.53 -2.18
CA LYS A 143 -6.21 -4.14 -2.34
C LYS A 143 -5.51 -3.44 -3.51
N ASN A 144 -4.25 -3.75 -3.79
CA ASN A 144 -3.53 -3.22 -4.96
C ASN A 144 -4.23 -3.56 -6.27
N GLY A 145 -4.63 -4.83 -6.45
CA GLY A 145 -5.38 -5.26 -7.64
C GLY A 145 -6.79 -4.72 -7.69
N HIS A 146 -7.56 -4.88 -6.59
CA HIS A 146 -8.98 -4.56 -6.56
C HIS A 146 -9.28 -3.06 -6.44
N ILE A 147 -8.32 -2.24 -6.04
CA ILE A 147 -8.54 -0.79 -5.89
C ILE A 147 -7.62 -0.02 -6.83
N VAL A 148 -6.30 -0.05 -6.60
CA VAL A 148 -5.40 0.81 -7.36
C VAL A 148 -5.49 0.49 -8.86
N ARG A 149 -5.36 -0.78 -9.23
CA ARG A 149 -5.44 -1.19 -10.65
C ARG A 149 -6.83 -1.07 -11.24
N ARG A 150 -7.88 -1.24 -10.46
CA ARG A 150 -9.27 -1.11 -10.94
C ARG A 150 -9.65 0.34 -11.22
N PHE A 151 -9.19 1.31 -10.43
CA PHE A 151 -9.57 2.72 -10.57
C PHE A 151 -8.58 3.53 -11.41
N LEU A 152 -7.28 3.27 -11.31
CA LEU A 152 -6.24 3.96 -12.07
C LEU A 152 -5.71 3.16 -13.28
N GLY A 153 -6.07 1.88 -13.40
CA GLY A 153 -5.61 1.03 -14.49
C GLY A 153 -4.11 0.73 -14.43
N TYR A 154 -3.58 0.45 -15.60
CA TYR A 154 -2.17 0.19 -15.83
C TYR A 154 -1.49 1.36 -16.57
N THR A 155 -2.19 2.48 -16.73
CA THR A 155 -1.68 3.67 -17.40
C THR A 155 -0.43 4.20 -16.71
N ARG A 156 0.52 4.68 -17.50
CA ARG A 156 1.69 5.37 -16.99
C ARG A 156 1.29 6.72 -16.40
N ILE A 157 1.85 7.05 -15.23
CA ILE A 157 1.69 8.34 -14.59
C ILE A 157 3.09 8.95 -14.43
N ASP A 158 3.46 9.81 -15.38
CA ASP A 158 4.76 10.46 -15.46
C ASP A 158 4.68 11.99 -15.52
N CYS A 159 3.51 12.54 -15.19
CA CYS A 159 3.32 13.96 -14.96
C CYS A 159 3.23 14.27 -13.47
N GLN A 160 4.23 14.94 -12.92
CA GLN A 160 4.26 15.30 -11.50
C GLN A 160 3.13 16.24 -11.12
N ALA A 161 2.66 17.10 -12.03
CA ALA A 161 1.55 18.02 -11.78
C ALA A 161 0.20 17.30 -11.60
N ALA A 162 0.06 16.04 -12.00
CA ALA A 162 -1.13 15.24 -11.77
C ALA A 162 -1.25 14.69 -10.33
N LEU A 163 -0.15 14.64 -9.57
CA LEU A 163 -0.14 14.02 -8.24
C LEU A 163 -1.11 14.66 -7.23
N PRO A 164 -1.24 16.00 -7.14
CA PRO A 164 -2.23 16.60 -6.25
C PRO A 164 -3.65 16.11 -6.56
N ALA A 165 -4.09 16.16 -7.82
CA ALA A 165 -5.42 15.71 -8.24
C ALA A 165 -5.64 14.20 -7.99
N MET A 166 -4.59 13.39 -8.13
CA MET A 166 -4.66 11.97 -7.80
C MET A 166 -4.70 11.70 -6.29
N ASN A 167 -4.08 12.55 -5.47
CA ASN A 167 -4.23 12.47 -4.02
C ASN A 167 -5.63 12.91 -3.57
N ASP A 168 -6.21 13.95 -4.19
CA ASP A 168 -7.62 14.33 -3.97
C ASP A 168 -8.57 13.17 -4.30
N LEU A 169 -8.30 12.48 -5.41
CA LEU A 169 -9.03 11.27 -5.77
C LEU A 169 -8.93 10.20 -4.68
N TYR A 170 -7.73 9.91 -4.16
CA TYR A 170 -7.58 8.89 -3.13
C TYR A 170 -8.28 9.26 -1.81
N GLU A 171 -8.35 10.53 -1.44
CA GLU A 171 -9.11 10.94 -0.26
C GLU A 171 -10.59 10.57 -0.37
N VAL A 172 -11.22 10.91 -1.48
CA VAL A 172 -12.65 10.61 -1.72
C VAL A 172 -12.86 9.11 -1.95
N LEU A 173 -11.98 8.46 -2.69
CA LEU A 173 -12.06 7.03 -2.97
C LEU A 173 -11.92 6.20 -1.69
N ASP A 174 -10.96 6.52 -0.83
CA ASP A 174 -10.76 5.81 0.44
C ASP A 174 -11.97 5.99 1.37
N GLN A 175 -12.56 7.18 1.40
CA GLN A 175 -13.79 7.44 2.13
C GLN A 175 -14.94 6.58 1.61
N TYR A 176 -15.16 6.54 0.29
CA TYR A 176 -16.17 5.70 -0.34
C TYR A 176 -15.96 4.21 -0.04
N LEU A 177 -14.74 3.71 -0.22
CA LEU A 177 -14.41 2.31 -0.03
C LEU A 177 -14.51 1.85 1.43
N ASN A 178 -14.00 2.65 2.36
CA ASN A 178 -14.00 2.29 3.77
C ASN A 178 -15.41 2.30 4.37
N HIS A 179 -16.29 3.20 3.92
CA HIS A 179 -17.61 3.33 4.51
C HIS A 179 -18.68 2.49 3.80
N PHE A 180 -18.58 2.30 2.48
CA PHE A 180 -19.70 1.76 1.69
C PHE A 180 -19.40 0.48 0.90
N VAL A 181 -18.12 0.11 0.73
CA VAL A 181 -17.80 -1.08 -0.06
C VAL A 181 -17.44 -2.26 0.84
N PRO A 182 -18.34 -3.26 0.95
CA PRO A 182 -18.06 -4.43 1.79
C PRO A 182 -17.00 -5.33 1.16
N SER A 183 -16.25 -6.02 2.00
CA SER A 183 -15.27 -7.02 1.60
C SER A 183 -15.27 -8.19 2.57
N ARG A 184 -14.83 -9.37 2.10
CA ARG A 184 -14.66 -10.55 2.94
C ARG A 184 -13.22 -10.66 3.38
N LYS A 185 -13.00 -11.03 4.64
CA LYS A 185 -11.69 -11.35 5.19
C LYS A 185 -11.49 -12.86 5.16
N CYS A 186 -10.34 -13.30 4.66
CA CYS A 186 -9.96 -14.72 4.74
C CYS A 186 -9.61 -15.04 6.20
N LEU A 187 -10.39 -15.92 6.81
CA LEU A 187 -10.19 -16.35 8.19
C LEU A 187 -9.22 -17.54 8.25
N GLU A 188 -9.34 -18.43 7.31
CA GLU A 188 -8.55 -19.65 7.28
C GLU A 188 -8.19 -20.04 5.83
N LYS A 189 -6.99 -20.58 5.65
CA LYS A 189 -6.47 -21.10 4.40
C LYS A 189 -5.85 -22.48 4.65
N VAL A 190 -6.58 -23.54 4.33
CA VAL A 190 -6.13 -24.93 4.52
C VAL A 190 -5.71 -25.51 3.18
N ARG A 191 -4.54 -26.15 3.14
CA ARG A 191 -4.08 -26.88 1.96
C ARG A 191 -4.71 -28.26 1.91
N ILE A 192 -5.37 -28.60 0.81
CA ILE A 192 -5.94 -29.91 0.54
C ILE A 192 -5.34 -30.43 -0.77
N GLY A 193 -4.33 -31.29 -0.65
CA GLY A 193 -3.56 -31.77 -1.80
C GLY A 193 -2.83 -30.61 -2.52
N SER A 194 -3.11 -30.41 -3.80
CA SER A 194 -2.57 -29.33 -4.62
C SER A 194 -3.36 -28.00 -4.54
N ARG A 195 -4.51 -28.00 -3.88
CA ARG A 195 -5.43 -26.85 -3.83
C ARG A 195 -5.51 -26.25 -2.42
N TYR A 196 -6.00 -25.00 -2.34
CA TYR A 196 -6.29 -24.35 -1.06
C TYR A 196 -7.79 -24.17 -0.89
N ARG A 197 -8.32 -24.65 0.24
CA ARG A 197 -9.65 -24.28 0.73
C ARG A 197 -9.52 -23.02 1.58
N LYS A 198 -10.27 -21.97 1.24
CA LYS A 198 -10.32 -20.72 1.98
C LYS A 198 -11.67 -20.55 2.62
N GLN A 199 -11.69 -20.19 3.90
CA GLN A 199 -12.89 -19.80 4.62
C GLN A 199 -12.88 -18.30 4.79
N TYR A 200 -14.00 -17.67 4.48
CA TYR A 200 -14.17 -16.21 4.58
C TYR A 200 -15.23 -15.88 5.61
N ASP A 201 -15.10 -14.73 6.23
CA ASP A 201 -16.13 -14.15 7.06
C ASP A 201 -17.32 -13.58 6.25
N LYS A 202 -18.33 -13.08 6.97
CA LYS A 202 -19.44 -12.33 6.37
C LYS A 202 -18.90 -11.02 5.77
N ALA A 203 -19.41 -10.66 4.59
CA ALA A 203 -19.04 -9.41 3.95
C ALA A 203 -19.43 -8.21 4.83
N GLN A 204 -18.46 -7.36 5.14
CA GLN A 204 -18.62 -6.14 5.95
C GLN A 204 -17.75 -5.03 5.37
N THR A 205 -18.16 -3.78 5.54
CA THR A 205 -17.31 -2.63 5.23
C THR A 205 -16.21 -2.49 6.31
N PRO A 206 -15.06 -1.88 5.98
CA PRO A 206 -14.07 -1.52 7.00
C PRO A 206 -14.68 -0.71 8.16
N TYR A 207 -15.57 0.22 7.86
CA TYR A 207 -16.32 1.00 8.85
C TYR A 207 -17.09 0.11 9.83
N GLN A 208 -17.85 -0.87 9.33
CA GLN A 208 -18.58 -1.81 10.19
C GLN A 208 -17.64 -2.62 11.09
N ARG A 209 -16.48 -3.05 10.56
CA ARG A 209 -15.47 -3.77 11.34
C ARG A 209 -14.88 -2.90 12.45
N VAL A 210 -14.61 -1.61 12.18
CA VAL A 210 -14.16 -0.65 13.18
C VAL A 210 -15.18 -0.50 14.30
N LEU A 211 -16.46 -0.32 13.96
CA LEU A 211 -17.52 -0.14 14.96
C LEU A 211 -17.71 -1.34 15.88
N THR A 212 -17.52 -2.55 15.36
CA THR A 212 -17.70 -3.79 16.13
C THR A 212 -16.44 -4.23 16.89
N HIS A 213 -15.28 -3.61 16.63
CA HIS A 213 -14.03 -4.02 17.24
C HIS A 213 -13.90 -3.50 18.68
N LEU A 214 -13.66 -4.42 19.65
CA LEU A 214 -13.67 -4.11 21.08
C LEU A 214 -12.53 -3.16 21.50
N SER A 215 -11.36 -3.25 20.87
CA SER A 215 -10.19 -2.42 21.23
C SER A 215 -10.19 -1.02 20.63
N ILE A 216 -11.21 -0.64 19.86
CA ILE A 216 -11.35 0.72 19.38
C ILE A 216 -12.19 1.53 20.36
N PRO A 217 -11.66 2.69 20.83
CA PRO A 217 -12.36 3.55 21.78
C PRO A 217 -13.71 4.05 21.26
N GLU A 218 -14.65 4.28 22.15
CA GLU A 218 -16.01 4.67 21.77
C GLU A 218 -16.09 6.10 21.18
N ASP A 219 -15.22 7.00 21.59
CA ASP A 219 -15.09 8.34 21.01
C ASP A 219 -14.70 8.29 19.53
N VAL A 220 -13.78 7.40 19.14
CA VAL A 220 -13.41 7.14 17.74
C VAL A 220 -14.61 6.61 16.96
N LYS A 221 -15.36 5.67 17.52
CA LYS A 221 -16.56 5.12 16.88
C LYS A 221 -17.66 6.18 16.75
N ALA A 222 -17.84 7.01 17.76
CA ALA A 222 -18.81 8.10 17.74
C ALA A 222 -18.47 9.14 16.65
N ASN A 223 -17.20 9.49 16.50
CA ASN A 223 -16.73 10.36 15.43
C ASN A 223 -17.00 9.77 14.04
N LEU A 224 -16.70 8.50 13.84
CA LEU A 224 -16.96 7.80 12.59
C LEU A 224 -18.46 7.68 12.27
N ARG A 225 -19.31 7.47 13.26
CA ARG A 225 -20.78 7.47 13.05
C ARG A 225 -21.29 8.84 12.61
N ARG A 226 -20.75 9.92 13.20
CA ARG A 226 -21.11 11.29 12.82
C ARG A 226 -20.64 11.61 11.37
N GLU A 227 -19.42 11.23 11.03
CA GLU A 227 -18.90 11.34 9.67
C GLU A 227 -19.79 10.54 8.70
N TYR A 228 -20.06 9.27 9.00
CA TYR A 228 -20.90 8.42 8.15
C TYR A 228 -22.30 9.02 7.89
N GLY A 229 -22.92 9.65 8.89
CA GLY A 229 -24.22 10.30 8.77
C GLY A 229 -24.24 11.49 7.80
N GLN A 230 -23.08 12.06 7.47
CA GLN A 230 -22.91 13.16 6.52
C GLN A 230 -22.57 12.69 5.10
N LEU A 231 -22.23 11.40 4.94
CA LEU A 231 -21.78 10.86 3.67
C LEU A 231 -22.96 10.34 2.83
N ASN A 232 -22.88 10.61 1.53
CA ASN A 232 -23.80 10.05 0.54
C ASN A 232 -23.01 9.20 -0.47
N PRO A 233 -23.24 7.87 -0.56
CA PRO A 233 -22.46 6.99 -1.43
C PRO A 233 -22.58 7.32 -2.92
N LEU A 234 -23.74 7.83 -3.36
CA LEU A 234 -23.94 8.21 -4.76
C LEU A 234 -23.15 9.47 -5.10
N LEU A 235 -23.15 10.47 -4.20
CA LEU A 235 -22.37 11.68 -4.40
C LEU A 235 -20.87 11.38 -4.36
N LEU A 236 -20.40 10.56 -3.40
CA LEU A 236 -19.01 10.14 -3.35
C LEU A 236 -18.58 9.40 -4.63
N LYS A 237 -19.42 8.48 -5.13
CA LYS A 237 -19.11 7.78 -6.38
C LYS A 237 -19.00 8.73 -7.58
N ARG A 238 -19.92 9.71 -7.69
CA ARG A 238 -19.83 10.75 -8.73
C ARG A 238 -18.58 11.61 -8.59
N GLN A 239 -18.22 11.97 -7.36
CA GLN A 239 -16.98 12.69 -7.07
C GLN A 239 -15.73 11.89 -7.49
N VAL A 240 -15.70 10.60 -7.18
CA VAL A 240 -14.62 9.70 -7.62
C VAL A 240 -14.49 9.73 -9.14
N ASP A 241 -15.61 9.59 -9.88
CA ASP A 241 -15.56 9.57 -11.35
C ASP A 241 -15.08 10.91 -11.94
N MET A 242 -15.51 12.03 -11.37
CA MET A 242 -15.06 13.37 -11.78
C MET A 242 -13.55 13.56 -11.48
N LEU A 243 -13.08 13.11 -10.32
CA LEU A 243 -11.67 13.24 -9.94
C LEU A 243 -10.76 12.33 -10.77
N ILE A 244 -11.22 11.14 -11.14
CA ILE A 244 -10.51 10.28 -12.11
C ILE A 244 -10.35 11.02 -13.44
N ALA A 245 -11.44 11.54 -13.99
CA ALA A 245 -11.40 12.25 -15.27
C ALA A 245 -10.46 13.46 -15.21
N ARG A 246 -10.54 14.26 -14.14
CA ARG A 246 -9.65 15.42 -13.91
C ARG A 246 -8.18 15.01 -13.83
N ALA A 247 -7.86 14.01 -13.02
CA ALA A 247 -6.49 13.57 -12.80
C ALA A 247 -5.86 13.03 -14.09
N PHE A 248 -6.61 12.23 -14.85
CA PHE A 248 -6.13 11.71 -16.12
C PHE A 248 -6.05 12.77 -17.22
N LYS A 249 -6.93 13.78 -17.21
CA LYS A 249 -6.79 14.93 -18.11
C LYS A 249 -5.47 15.66 -17.85
N ILE A 250 -5.13 15.97 -16.60
CA ILE A 250 -3.85 16.61 -16.26
C ILE A 250 -2.68 15.72 -16.68
N GLN A 251 -2.75 14.41 -16.42
CA GLN A 251 -1.73 13.46 -16.86
C GLN A 251 -1.56 13.45 -18.37
N HIS A 252 -2.65 13.46 -19.12
CA HIS A 252 -2.60 13.50 -20.60
C HIS A 252 -2.00 14.81 -21.13
N ASP A 253 -2.39 15.95 -20.52
CA ASP A 253 -1.97 17.27 -20.99
C ASP A 253 -0.47 17.56 -20.73
N CYS A 254 0.14 16.92 -19.73
CA CYS A 254 1.55 17.15 -19.36
C CYS A 254 2.42 15.88 -19.32
N GLY A 255 1.85 14.71 -19.53
CA GLY A 255 2.58 13.45 -19.62
C GLY A 255 3.36 13.31 -20.92
N ASN A 256 4.26 12.34 -20.96
CA ASN A 256 5.04 12.07 -22.18
C ASN A 256 4.12 11.42 -23.25
N PRO A 257 3.95 12.01 -24.44
CA PRO A 257 3.07 11.45 -25.48
C PRO A 257 3.50 10.07 -25.99
N ARG A 258 4.73 9.63 -25.70
CA ARG A 258 5.23 8.29 -26.06
C ARG A 258 4.91 7.20 -25.04
N SER A 259 4.21 7.52 -23.95
CA SER A 259 3.94 6.61 -22.82
C SER A 259 2.47 6.16 -22.70
N SER A 260 1.64 6.55 -23.68
CA SER A 260 0.24 6.12 -23.79
C SER A 260 0.10 4.82 -24.58
#